data_64067eb2f8621c2657ca62ebc1d4f59b
#
_entry.id   64067eb2f8621c2657ca62ebc1d4f59b
#
_cell.length_a   1.000
_cell.length_b   1.000
_cell.length_c   1.000
_cell.angle_alpha   90.00
_cell.angle_beta   90.00
_cell.angle_gamma   90.00
#
_symmetry.space_group_name_H-M   'P 1'
#
loop_
_entity.id
_entity.type
_entity.pdbx_description
1 polymer ?
#
loop_
_entity_poly.entity_id
_entity_poly.type
_entity_poly.pdbx_seq_one_letter_code
_entity_poly.pdbx_strand_id
1 'polypeptide(L)'
;ASDSGDHSGFSSTKGKCPYLTAELGGGIHATQNRRPIAGPLDIGAMSVVKLGSGANLLGYYTFCGGKNPIGALSTMQEYKDYDMTQRFWTGYASDLPVIDYDFQAPISSWQEIKPSYKELKRIAMFTNDFGSELAVCDTYFPLSRPTGPEDTKTLRYTYRTDGKSGFLFLNNYQRGLELTKKNIESLVLPLENGNAEFKNIVLKDKEYFIYPFNMKIGNAVLKTAKAQPLCILNKTDYVFFSDTDPDYQIEGDLGECKIITISSSDALNAYKIHTDKDYLIISQANVVNTDKDVYLIGKDISEYKSYPPFGGSYPEISKEDIFTVYKKESKEQTVKVECKKTESGYSLHIDYPQPLMTDDVILTLDYIGDKGSLYLEDDLIMDQYCNARGLKLNLSSCGYPSELEFKITPLKEDEPVYIETDVKYDENKEAAYLKNAFAYVQKKEII
;
A
#
# COMPACT_ATOMS: atom_id res chain seq x y z
N ALA A 1 15.58 1.12 -3.56
CA ALA A 1 16.41 -0.06 -3.61
C ALA A 1 17.01 -0.13 -5.01
N SER A 2 18.30 0.16 -5.13
CA SER A 2 19.05 -0.19 -6.32
C SER A 2 19.06 -1.72 -6.36
N ASP A 3 18.23 -2.34 -7.17
CA ASP A 3 18.46 -3.72 -7.53
C ASP A 3 19.68 -3.74 -8.48
N SER A 4 20.85 -3.64 -7.88
CA SER A 4 22.12 -3.94 -8.53
C SER A 4 22.33 -5.45 -8.63
N GLY A 5 21.27 -6.22 -8.40
CA GLY A 5 21.26 -7.65 -8.65
C GLY A 5 21.66 -7.89 -10.10
N ASP A 6 22.69 -8.66 -10.28
CA ASP A 6 23.19 -9.09 -11.57
C ASP A 6 22.02 -9.63 -12.43
N HIS A 7 21.52 -8.79 -13.35
CA HIS A 7 20.44 -9.15 -14.26
C HIS A 7 20.83 -10.31 -15.20
N SER A 8 22.10 -10.73 -15.20
CA SER A 8 22.55 -11.91 -15.91
C SER A 8 21.95 -13.20 -15.35
N GLY A 9 21.64 -13.24 -14.05
CA GLY A 9 20.97 -14.38 -13.39
C GLY A 9 19.56 -14.63 -13.91
N PHE A 10 18.80 -13.59 -14.24
CA PHE A 10 17.43 -13.73 -14.77
C PHE A 10 17.40 -14.22 -16.22
N SER A 11 18.39 -13.87 -17.02
CA SER A 11 18.46 -14.33 -18.42
C SER A 11 18.78 -15.83 -18.53
N SER A 12 19.45 -16.41 -17.53
CA SER A 12 19.85 -17.82 -17.55
C SER A 12 18.70 -18.79 -17.25
N THR A 13 17.62 -18.31 -16.63
CA THR A 13 16.41 -19.10 -16.32
C THR A 13 15.26 -18.85 -17.29
N LYS A 14 15.46 -17.98 -18.28
CA LYS A 14 14.43 -17.63 -19.27
C LYS A 14 13.84 -18.90 -19.91
N GLY A 15 12.53 -19.08 -19.75
CA GLY A 15 11.79 -20.21 -20.30
C GLY A 15 11.92 -21.55 -19.54
N LYS A 16 12.66 -21.61 -18.40
CA LYS A 16 12.80 -22.85 -17.62
C LYS A 16 11.98 -22.86 -16.34
N CYS A 17 11.87 -21.74 -15.64
CA CYS A 17 11.13 -21.62 -14.39
C CYS A 17 10.46 -20.25 -14.28
N PRO A 18 9.28 -20.16 -13.65
CA PRO A 18 8.67 -18.88 -13.34
C PRO A 18 9.54 -18.11 -12.33
N TYR A 19 9.61 -16.78 -12.48
CA TYR A 19 10.27 -15.93 -11.51
C TYR A 19 9.28 -15.54 -10.40
N LEU A 20 9.63 -15.89 -9.17
CA LEU A 20 8.82 -15.66 -7.99
C LEU A 20 9.58 -14.74 -7.01
N THR A 21 8.91 -13.77 -6.41
CA THR A 21 9.46 -13.00 -5.29
C THR A 21 8.84 -13.53 -3.99
N ALA A 22 9.67 -13.92 -3.02
CA ALA A 22 9.18 -14.40 -1.72
C ALA A 22 8.99 -13.25 -0.73
N GLU A 23 9.89 -12.26 -0.76
CA GLU A 23 9.95 -11.16 0.20
C GLU A 23 10.09 -9.81 -0.52
N LEU A 24 9.08 -9.47 -1.32
CA LEU A 24 8.95 -8.12 -1.84
C LEU A 24 8.45 -7.21 -0.71
N GLY A 25 9.12 -6.10 -0.44
CA GLY A 25 8.74 -5.23 0.67
C GLY A 25 7.32 -4.67 0.52
N GLY A 26 6.37 -5.11 1.35
CA GLY A 26 5.06 -4.48 1.51
C GLY A 26 5.15 -3.21 2.37
N GLY A 27 6.24 -3.05 3.08
CA GLY A 27 6.65 -1.95 3.92
C GLY A 27 8.09 -2.16 4.38
N ILE A 28 8.50 -1.47 5.43
CA ILE A 28 9.84 -1.61 6.00
C ILE A 28 9.79 -1.41 7.51
N HIS A 29 10.54 -2.22 8.26
CA HIS A 29 10.62 -2.08 9.70
C HIS A 29 11.51 -0.89 10.09
N ALA A 30 11.12 -0.18 11.17
CA ALA A 30 11.98 0.77 11.84
C ALA A 30 12.90 0.00 12.80
N THR A 31 14.21 0.18 12.62
CA THR A 31 15.23 -0.42 13.47
C THR A 31 15.89 0.65 14.33
N GLN A 32 16.76 0.25 15.25
CA GLN A 32 17.51 1.16 16.08
C GLN A 32 18.22 2.25 15.25
N ASN A 33 18.92 1.85 14.18
CA ASN A 33 19.77 2.76 13.41
C ASN A 33 19.11 3.31 12.15
N ARG A 34 17.99 2.75 11.72
CA ARG A 34 17.39 3.09 10.43
C ARG A 34 15.87 3.06 10.49
N ARG A 35 15.25 4.23 10.26
CA ARG A 35 13.81 4.47 10.43
C ARG A 35 13.19 5.15 9.20
N PRO A 36 13.30 4.55 8.02
CA PRO A 36 12.72 5.11 6.80
C PRO A 36 11.20 5.02 6.83
N ILE A 37 10.56 5.91 6.07
CA ILE A 37 9.11 5.88 5.87
C ILE A 37 8.81 5.26 4.52
N ALA A 38 8.22 4.07 4.48
CA ALA A 38 7.73 3.47 3.23
C ALA A 38 6.40 4.12 2.83
N GLY A 39 6.36 4.74 1.65
CA GLY A 39 5.16 5.34 1.08
C GLY A 39 4.43 4.41 0.11
N PRO A 40 3.16 4.72 -0.23
CA PRO A 40 2.41 3.94 -1.21
C PRO A 40 3.08 3.90 -2.58
N LEU A 41 3.71 5.02 -3.01
CA LEU A 41 4.43 5.09 -4.29
C LEU A 41 5.69 4.21 -4.30
N ASP A 42 6.41 4.09 -3.17
CA ASP A 42 7.57 3.19 -3.06
C ASP A 42 7.18 1.75 -3.39
N ILE A 43 6.08 1.32 -2.78
CA ILE A 43 5.59 -0.06 -2.85
C ILE A 43 4.93 -0.34 -4.21
N GLY A 44 4.11 0.60 -4.70
CA GLY A 44 3.44 0.50 -5.99
C GLY A 44 4.43 0.47 -7.16
N ALA A 45 5.36 1.43 -7.22
CA ALA A 45 6.37 1.49 -8.28
C ALA A 45 7.28 0.25 -8.28
N MET A 46 7.72 -0.21 -7.09
CA MET A 46 8.52 -1.42 -6.96
C MET A 46 7.77 -2.65 -7.50
N SER A 47 6.49 -2.78 -7.19
CA SER A 47 5.65 -3.89 -7.66
C SER A 47 5.49 -3.88 -9.18
N VAL A 48 5.24 -2.71 -9.79
CA VAL A 48 5.16 -2.54 -11.25
C VAL A 48 6.50 -2.87 -11.92
N VAL A 49 7.63 -2.42 -11.34
CA VAL A 49 8.96 -2.75 -11.85
C VAL A 49 9.24 -4.26 -11.77
N LYS A 50 8.86 -4.93 -10.70
CA LYS A 50 9.03 -6.39 -10.56
C LYS A 50 8.17 -7.16 -11.57
N LEU A 51 6.91 -6.77 -11.75
CA LEU A 51 6.06 -7.35 -12.82
C LEU A 51 6.68 -7.13 -14.19
N GLY A 52 7.09 -5.89 -14.50
CA GLY A 52 7.74 -5.56 -15.75
C GLY A 52 9.07 -6.30 -15.96
N SER A 53 9.77 -6.68 -14.91
CA SER A 53 11.01 -7.45 -14.95
C SER A 53 10.79 -8.97 -15.08
N GLY A 54 9.56 -9.43 -15.21
CA GLY A 54 9.23 -10.83 -15.46
C GLY A 54 8.72 -11.62 -14.26
N ALA A 55 8.45 -10.97 -13.13
CA ALA A 55 7.88 -11.68 -11.98
C ALA A 55 6.49 -12.25 -12.30
N ASN A 56 6.28 -13.52 -11.96
CA ASN A 56 5.03 -14.25 -12.10
C ASN A 56 4.30 -14.40 -10.75
N LEU A 57 4.99 -14.10 -9.65
CA LEU A 57 4.41 -14.04 -8.31
C LEU A 57 5.04 -12.91 -7.53
N LEU A 58 4.21 -12.10 -6.88
CA LEU A 58 4.60 -11.05 -5.94
C LEU A 58 4.24 -11.49 -4.52
N GLY A 59 5.19 -12.09 -3.81
CA GLY A 59 5.06 -12.41 -2.38
C GLY A 59 5.56 -11.23 -1.55
N TYR A 60 4.68 -10.64 -0.73
CA TYR A 60 5.04 -9.48 0.08
C TYR A 60 5.45 -9.87 1.50
N TYR A 61 6.56 -9.34 1.96
CA TYR A 61 6.97 -9.42 3.35
C TYR A 61 7.12 -7.99 3.93
N THR A 62 6.16 -7.52 4.74
CA THR A 62 4.93 -8.18 5.09
C THR A 62 3.74 -7.51 4.41
N PHE A 63 2.66 -8.27 4.13
CA PHE A 63 1.39 -7.69 3.65
C PHE A 63 0.51 -7.29 4.82
N CYS A 64 0.52 -8.11 5.89
CA CYS A 64 -0.12 -7.82 7.17
C CYS A 64 0.96 -7.69 8.23
N GLY A 65 0.91 -6.61 8.98
CA GLY A 65 1.72 -6.41 10.18
C GLY A 65 1.29 -7.34 11.31
N GLY A 66 2.18 -7.53 12.27
CA GLY A 66 1.96 -8.38 13.41
C GLY A 66 2.41 -7.75 14.73
N LYS A 67 2.14 -8.45 15.80
CA LYS A 67 2.70 -8.21 17.14
C LYS A 67 3.39 -9.47 17.61
N ASN A 68 4.61 -9.36 18.10
CA ASN A 68 5.30 -10.48 18.71
C ASN A 68 4.67 -10.81 20.06
N PRO A 69 4.34 -12.07 20.33
CA PRO A 69 3.85 -12.47 21.65
C PRO A 69 4.98 -12.41 22.68
N ILE A 70 4.64 -12.01 23.90
CA ILE A 70 5.52 -12.12 25.05
C ILE A 70 5.22 -13.44 25.75
N GLY A 71 6.14 -14.37 25.67
CA GLY A 71 6.03 -15.66 26.33
C GLY A 71 6.42 -15.60 27.82
N ALA A 72 6.17 -16.69 28.54
CA ALA A 72 6.53 -16.80 29.96
C ALA A 72 8.05 -16.83 30.20
N LEU A 73 8.82 -17.34 29.25
CA LEU A 73 10.28 -17.55 29.38
C LEU A 73 11.09 -16.74 28.40
N SER A 74 10.51 -16.34 27.25
CA SER A 74 11.22 -15.63 26.20
C SER A 74 10.26 -14.81 25.34
N THR A 75 10.81 -13.94 24.50
CA THR A 75 10.11 -13.24 23.42
C THR A 75 10.52 -13.83 22.07
N MET A 76 9.72 -13.60 21.03
CA MET A 76 10.05 -13.95 19.64
C MET A 76 11.12 -13.03 19.06
N GLN A 77 11.30 -11.83 19.63
CA GLN A 77 12.31 -10.86 19.24
C GLN A 77 13.56 -10.97 20.11
N GLU A 78 14.68 -10.68 19.52
CA GLU A 78 15.94 -10.42 20.20
C GLU A 78 15.78 -9.19 21.09
N TYR A 79 16.43 -9.16 22.20
CA TYR A 79 16.33 -8.07 23.16
C TYR A 79 17.66 -7.34 23.30
N LYS A 80 17.63 -6.02 23.14
CA LYS A 80 18.83 -5.19 23.09
C LYS A 80 19.53 -5.04 24.45
N ASP A 81 18.75 -4.97 25.54
CA ASP A 81 19.31 -4.70 26.87
C ASP A 81 19.87 -5.95 27.49
N TYR A 82 21.16 -5.91 27.81
CA TYR A 82 21.91 -7.02 28.39
C TYR A 82 21.59 -7.31 29.86
N ASP A 83 20.44 -6.90 30.35
CA ASP A 83 20.02 -7.27 31.68
C ASP A 83 19.59 -8.74 31.71
N MET A 84 20.52 -9.59 32.09
CA MET A 84 20.34 -11.04 32.21
C MET A 84 19.26 -11.43 33.24
N THR A 85 18.78 -10.48 34.03
CA THR A 85 17.70 -10.71 35.02
C THR A 85 16.33 -10.57 34.39
N GLN A 86 16.21 -9.98 33.21
CA GLN A 86 14.94 -9.84 32.50
C GLN A 86 14.50 -11.16 31.89
N ARG A 87 13.26 -11.53 32.13
CA ARG A 87 12.68 -12.79 31.65
C ARG A 87 12.58 -12.90 30.12
N PHE A 88 12.77 -11.79 29.41
CA PHE A 88 12.69 -11.73 27.95
C PHE A 88 14.06 -11.78 27.27
N TRP A 89 15.12 -11.98 28.03
CA TRP A 89 16.47 -12.06 27.47
C TRP A 89 16.64 -13.28 26.57
N THR A 90 17.04 -13.05 25.34
CA THR A 90 17.22 -14.08 24.29
C THR A 90 18.69 -14.51 24.14
N GLY A 91 19.64 -13.87 24.84
CA GLY A 91 21.07 -14.18 24.82
C GLY A 91 21.90 -13.27 23.91
N TYR A 92 21.27 -12.41 23.09
CA TYR A 92 21.95 -11.45 22.23
C TYR A 92 21.09 -10.19 22.04
N ALA A 93 21.76 -9.10 21.67
CA ALA A 93 21.09 -7.82 21.46
C ALA A 93 20.34 -7.79 20.13
N SER A 94 19.18 -7.12 20.12
CA SER A 94 18.39 -6.86 18.91
C SER A 94 18.29 -5.36 18.64
N ASP A 95 18.26 -5.02 17.37
CA ASP A 95 17.94 -3.68 16.89
C ASP A 95 16.44 -3.47 16.61
N LEU A 96 15.58 -4.42 17.01
CA LEU A 96 14.13 -4.41 16.79
C LEU A 96 13.35 -4.14 18.09
N PRO A 97 12.11 -3.61 18.01
CA PRO A 97 11.20 -3.51 19.15
C PRO A 97 10.81 -4.90 19.69
N VAL A 98 10.34 -4.95 20.94
CA VAL A 98 9.94 -6.22 21.56
C VAL A 98 8.62 -6.74 20.99
N ILE A 99 7.63 -5.85 20.81
CA ILE A 99 6.27 -6.21 20.39
C ILE A 99 6.00 -5.84 18.93
N ASP A 100 6.40 -4.66 18.50
CA ASP A 100 6.08 -4.18 17.14
C ASP A 100 6.70 -5.05 16.06
N TYR A 101 5.85 -5.60 15.21
CA TYR A 101 6.21 -6.30 13.98
C TYR A 101 5.33 -5.82 12.82
N ASP A 102 5.00 -4.52 12.82
CA ASP A 102 4.11 -3.93 11.81
C ASP A 102 4.76 -3.81 10.43
N PHE A 103 6.06 -3.56 10.36
CA PHE A 103 6.80 -3.34 9.11
C PHE A 103 6.21 -2.25 8.21
N GLN A 104 5.39 -1.34 8.74
CA GLN A 104 4.61 -0.40 7.93
C GLN A 104 3.77 -1.11 6.84
N ALA A 105 3.35 -2.34 7.08
CA ALA A 105 2.63 -3.21 6.15
C ALA A 105 1.32 -2.57 5.66
N PRO A 106 0.81 -2.97 4.48
CA PRO A 106 -0.44 -2.48 3.92
C PRO A 106 -1.65 -2.63 4.85
N ILE A 107 -1.72 -3.73 5.60
CA ILE A 107 -2.65 -3.92 6.71
C ILE A 107 -1.82 -3.93 7.98
N SER A 108 -2.04 -2.96 8.86
CA SER A 108 -1.25 -2.80 10.07
C SER A 108 -1.55 -3.84 11.14
N SER A 109 -0.65 -3.96 12.11
CA SER A 109 -0.84 -4.79 13.31
C SER A 109 -2.01 -4.35 14.19
N TRP A 110 -2.49 -3.12 14.01
CA TRP A 110 -3.67 -2.56 14.68
C TRP A 110 -4.91 -2.54 13.77
N GLN A 111 -4.89 -3.29 12.63
CA GLN A 111 -6.01 -3.50 11.72
C GLN A 111 -6.42 -2.27 10.89
N GLU A 112 -5.56 -1.26 10.78
CA GLU A 112 -5.76 -0.14 9.86
C GLU A 112 -5.33 -0.55 8.44
N ILE A 113 -6.17 -0.30 7.45
CA ILE A 113 -5.83 -0.46 6.03
C ILE A 113 -5.17 0.83 5.54
N LYS A 114 -3.88 0.75 5.21
CA LYS A 114 -3.05 1.90 4.83
C LYS A 114 -3.17 2.24 3.33
N PRO A 115 -2.74 3.44 2.92
CA PRO A 115 -2.73 3.82 1.49
C PRO A 115 -1.92 2.87 0.59
N SER A 116 -0.86 2.23 1.11
CA SER A 116 -0.10 1.21 0.39
C SER A 116 -0.93 -0.01 0.00
N TYR A 117 -1.93 -0.38 0.79
CA TYR A 117 -2.89 -1.42 0.43
C TYR A 117 -3.66 -1.07 -0.85
N LYS A 118 -4.08 0.19 -0.99
CA LYS A 118 -4.84 0.64 -2.18
C LYS A 118 -4.01 0.50 -3.45
N GLU A 119 -2.71 0.82 -3.39
CA GLU A 119 -1.78 0.58 -4.51
C GLU A 119 -1.65 -0.90 -4.84
N LEU A 120 -1.41 -1.75 -3.84
CA LEU A 120 -1.26 -3.18 -4.06
C LEU A 120 -2.56 -3.85 -4.52
N LYS A 121 -3.70 -3.43 -3.98
CA LYS A 121 -5.02 -3.90 -4.43
C LYS A 121 -5.25 -3.58 -5.91
N ARG A 122 -4.91 -2.37 -6.37
CA ARG A 122 -5.02 -1.97 -7.78
C ARG A 122 -4.21 -2.91 -8.69
N ILE A 123 -2.96 -3.20 -8.28
CA ILE A 123 -2.09 -4.15 -9.00
C ILE A 123 -2.65 -5.58 -8.92
N ALA A 124 -3.19 -5.98 -7.76
CA ALA A 124 -3.80 -7.29 -7.59
C ALA A 124 -5.04 -7.47 -8.47
N MET A 125 -5.89 -6.45 -8.61
CA MET A 125 -7.04 -6.48 -9.54
C MET A 125 -6.58 -6.68 -10.98
N PHE A 126 -5.53 -5.96 -11.42
CA PHE A 126 -4.91 -6.16 -12.72
C PHE A 126 -4.38 -7.59 -12.88
N THR A 127 -3.56 -8.07 -11.96
CA THR A 127 -2.95 -9.39 -12.08
C THR A 127 -3.96 -10.53 -11.93
N ASN A 128 -5.06 -10.34 -11.22
CA ASN A 128 -6.13 -11.32 -11.11
C ASN A 128 -6.83 -11.55 -12.44
N ASP A 129 -7.11 -10.49 -13.19
CA ASP A 129 -7.92 -10.57 -14.40
C ASP A 129 -7.07 -10.69 -15.69
N PHE A 130 -5.84 -10.16 -15.70
CA PHE A 130 -4.93 -10.18 -16.85
C PHE A 130 -3.65 -11.02 -16.61
N GLY A 131 -3.53 -11.63 -15.44
CA GLY A 131 -2.32 -12.36 -15.05
C GLY A 131 -2.07 -13.63 -15.88
N SER A 132 -3.12 -14.30 -16.38
CA SER A 132 -2.97 -15.44 -17.26
C SER A 132 -2.31 -15.08 -18.60
N GLU A 133 -2.65 -13.90 -19.14
CA GLU A 133 -2.03 -13.36 -20.37
C GLU A 133 -0.58 -12.91 -20.08
N LEU A 134 -0.37 -12.28 -18.92
CA LEU A 134 0.95 -11.81 -18.53
C LEU A 134 1.91 -12.97 -18.22
N ALA A 135 1.42 -14.07 -17.64
CA ALA A 135 2.27 -15.19 -17.19
C ALA A 135 3.01 -15.90 -18.31
N VAL A 136 2.43 -15.94 -19.50
CA VAL A 136 3.05 -16.58 -20.70
C VAL A 136 3.99 -15.66 -21.46
N CYS A 137 4.05 -14.38 -21.09
CA CYS A 137 4.85 -13.37 -21.76
C CYS A 137 6.33 -13.44 -21.38
N ASP A 138 7.19 -13.39 -22.35
CA ASP A 138 8.62 -13.11 -22.20
C ASP A 138 8.87 -11.63 -21.88
N THR A 139 9.97 -11.35 -21.16
CA THR A 139 10.37 -9.98 -20.81
C THR A 139 11.46 -9.45 -21.73
N TYR A 140 11.28 -8.23 -22.21
CA TYR A 140 12.23 -7.53 -23.05
C TYR A 140 12.67 -6.22 -22.39
N PHE A 141 13.99 -6.03 -22.32
CA PHE A 141 14.62 -4.86 -21.76
C PHE A 141 15.17 -3.95 -22.87
N PRO A 142 15.13 -2.62 -22.72
CA PRO A 142 15.77 -1.72 -23.65
C PRO A 142 17.29 -1.90 -23.67
N LEU A 143 17.92 -1.59 -24.80
CA LEU A 143 19.39 -1.58 -24.93
C LEU A 143 20.01 -0.48 -24.06
N SER A 144 19.39 0.72 -24.04
CA SER A 144 19.79 1.81 -23.16
C SER A 144 19.10 1.69 -21.81
N ARG A 145 19.88 1.57 -20.74
CA ARG A 145 19.41 1.45 -19.36
C ARG A 145 19.99 2.57 -18.51
N PRO A 146 19.34 2.95 -17.39
CA PRO A 146 19.94 3.87 -16.43
C PRO A 146 21.31 3.37 -15.98
N THR A 147 22.26 4.27 -15.86
CA THR A 147 23.62 3.97 -15.39
C THR A 147 23.70 3.79 -13.87
N GLY A 148 22.68 4.26 -13.15
CA GLY A 148 22.54 4.16 -11.69
C GLY A 148 21.24 4.79 -11.21
N PRO A 149 21.01 4.78 -9.89
CA PRO A 149 19.81 5.42 -9.30
C PRO A 149 19.74 6.92 -9.60
N GLU A 150 20.89 7.60 -9.69
CA GLU A 150 21.04 9.03 -9.95
C GLU A 150 20.78 9.43 -11.42
N ASP A 151 20.67 8.47 -12.32
CA ASP A 151 20.29 8.74 -13.70
C ASP A 151 18.81 9.14 -13.77
N THR A 152 18.57 10.44 -13.70
CA THR A 152 17.23 11.03 -13.73
C THR A 152 16.70 11.22 -15.16
N LYS A 153 17.52 11.01 -16.22
CA LYS A 153 17.20 11.35 -17.61
C LYS A 153 16.78 10.15 -18.46
N THR A 154 17.42 9.01 -18.28
CA THR A 154 17.15 7.81 -19.09
C THR A 154 15.73 7.29 -18.83
N LEU A 155 15.01 6.96 -19.92
CA LEU A 155 13.69 6.34 -19.84
C LEU A 155 13.82 4.93 -19.26
N ARG A 156 13.03 4.65 -18.24
CA ARG A 156 12.98 3.34 -17.57
C ARG A 156 11.72 2.61 -18.02
N TYR A 157 11.90 1.58 -18.84
CA TYR A 157 10.80 0.75 -19.30
C TYR A 157 11.23 -0.69 -19.56
N THR A 158 10.25 -1.56 -19.58
CA THR A 158 10.33 -2.93 -20.09
C THR A 158 9.01 -3.25 -20.77
N TYR A 159 8.98 -4.29 -21.61
CA TYR A 159 7.71 -4.83 -22.05
C TYR A 159 7.72 -6.35 -21.95
N ARG A 160 6.56 -6.89 -21.70
CA ARG A 160 6.32 -8.33 -21.68
C ARG A 160 5.37 -8.70 -22.81
N THR A 161 5.72 -9.73 -23.57
CA THR A 161 4.93 -10.17 -24.73
C THR A 161 5.06 -11.66 -24.98
N ASP A 162 3.97 -12.25 -25.50
CA ASP A 162 3.94 -13.59 -26.08
C ASP A 162 4.40 -13.61 -27.55
N GLY A 163 4.94 -12.50 -28.04
CA GLY A 163 5.33 -12.27 -29.44
C GLY A 163 4.25 -11.56 -30.27
N LYS A 164 3.01 -11.48 -29.79
CA LYS A 164 1.85 -10.89 -30.49
C LYS A 164 1.21 -9.75 -29.71
N SER A 165 0.89 -10.01 -28.46
CA SER A 165 0.24 -9.08 -27.51
C SER A 165 1.09 -8.92 -26.26
N GLY A 166 0.73 -7.99 -25.39
CA GLY A 166 1.42 -7.83 -24.12
C GLY A 166 1.21 -6.50 -23.43
N PHE A 167 2.17 -6.18 -22.55
CA PHE A 167 2.09 -5.01 -21.69
C PHE A 167 3.43 -4.26 -21.67
N LEU A 168 3.36 -2.94 -21.80
CA LEU A 168 4.47 -2.00 -21.64
C LEU A 168 4.46 -1.51 -20.19
N PHE A 169 5.60 -1.63 -19.51
CA PHE A 169 5.81 -1.15 -18.13
C PHE A 169 6.73 0.05 -18.17
N LEU A 170 6.27 1.17 -17.65
CA LEU A 170 6.98 2.44 -17.57
C LEU A 170 7.18 2.85 -16.12
N ASN A 171 8.33 3.37 -15.75
CA ASN A 171 8.61 3.87 -14.42
C ASN A 171 9.39 5.18 -14.45
N ASN A 172 8.87 6.23 -13.82
CA ASN A 172 9.55 7.49 -13.59
C ASN A 172 9.53 7.87 -12.10
N TYR A 173 9.68 6.87 -11.24
CA TYR A 173 9.78 7.03 -9.80
C TYR A 173 11.12 6.51 -9.29
N GLN A 174 11.78 7.30 -8.46
CA GLN A 174 12.96 6.91 -7.69
C GLN A 174 12.88 7.56 -6.32
N ARG A 175 12.92 6.75 -5.25
CA ARG A 175 12.90 7.28 -3.89
C ARG A 175 14.07 8.24 -3.64
N GLY A 176 13.77 9.40 -3.05
CA GLY A 176 14.76 10.41 -2.70
C GLY A 176 15.28 11.26 -3.86
N LEU A 177 14.77 11.06 -5.09
CA LEU A 177 15.15 11.84 -6.27
C LEU A 177 13.92 12.33 -7.01
N GLU A 178 14.05 13.49 -7.65
CA GLU A 178 13.10 14.01 -8.62
C GLU A 178 13.56 13.63 -10.03
N LEU A 179 12.73 12.87 -10.74
CA LEU A 179 13.06 12.43 -12.09
C LEU A 179 12.57 13.44 -13.14
N THR A 180 13.39 13.66 -14.16
CA THR A 180 13.03 14.52 -15.28
C THR A 180 11.78 14.00 -15.99
N LYS A 181 10.82 14.90 -16.26
CA LYS A 181 9.67 14.59 -17.11
C LYS A 181 10.12 14.04 -18.47
N LYS A 182 9.51 12.94 -18.92
CA LYS A 182 9.75 12.34 -20.23
C LYS A 182 8.64 12.73 -21.19
N ASN A 183 9.01 13.21 -22.36
CA ASN A 183 8.12 13.40 -23.51
C ASN A 183 8.62 12.46 -24.62
N ILE A 184 7.86 11.41 -24.90
CA ILE A 184 8.25 10.33 -25.80
C ILE A 184 7.34 10.43 -27.01
N GLU A 185 7.88 10.94 -28.13
CA GLU A 185 7.11 11.13 -29.37
C GLU A 185 6.67 9.79 -29.95
N SER A 186 7.56 8.80 -29.96
CA SER A 186 7.28 7.45 -30.43
C SER A 186 8.12 6.43 -29.65
N LEU A 187 7.47 5.36 -29.18
CA LEU A 187 8.09 4.19 -28.59
C LEU A 187 7.63 2.95 -29.34
N VAL A 188 8.56 2.37 -30.11
CA VAL A 188 8.29 1.18 -30.91
C VAL A 188 8.77 -0.05 -30.18
N LEU A 189 7.88 -1.03 -30.01
CA LEU A 189 8.13 -2.32 -29.39
C LEU A 189 8.17 -3.40 -30.49
N PRO A 190 9.34 -3.99 -30.80
CA PRO A 190 9.45 -5.09 -31.78
C PRO A 190 8.66 -6.33 -31.31
N LEU A 191 7.91 -6.93 -32.21
CA LEU A 191 7.14 -8.15 -32.01
C LEU A 191 7.52 -9.18 -33.12
N GLU A 192 7.06 -10.42 -32.99
CA GLU A 192 7.34 -11.47 -33.99
C GLU A 192 6.82 -11.10 -35.40
N ASN A 193 5.63 -10.48 -35.48
CA ASN A 193 4.98 -10.12 -36.73
C ASN A 193 4.64 -8.63 -36.77
N GLY A 194 5.66 -7.77 -36.75
CA GLY A 194 5.50 -6.32 -36.81
C GLY A 194 5.90 -5.62 -35.53
N ASN A 195 5.23 -4.53 -35.20
CA ASN A 195 5.56 -3.68 -34.06
C ASN A 195 4.27 -3.22 -33.35
N ALA A 196 4.38 -2.95 -32.04
CA ALA A 196 3.44 -2.09 -31.35
C ALA A 196 4.08 -0.70 -31.18
N GLU A 197 3.36 0.36 -31.49
CA GLU A 197 3.87 1.73 -31.41
C GLU A 197 2.98 2.57 -30.51
N PHE A 198 3.60 3.17 -29.48
CA PHE A 198 2.96 4.16 -28.62
C PHE A 198 3.43 5.55 -28.98
N LYS A 199 2.52 6.48 -29.21
CA LYS A 199 2.81 7.86 -29.58
C LYS A 199 2.50 8.85 -28.47
N ASN A 200 3.32 9.90 -28.38
CA ASN A 200 3.08 11.02 -27.48
C ASN A 200 2.82 10.61 -26.02
N ILE A 201 3.68 9.74 -25.47
CA ILE A 201 3.64 9.39 -24.05
C ILE A 201 4.28 10.54 -23.26
N VAL A 202 3.54 11.02 -22.25
CA VAL A 202 4.06 11.94 -21.24
C VAL A 202 4.16 11.19 -19.92
N LEU A 203 5.35 11.18 -19.32
CA LEU A 203 5.62 10.52 -18.05
C LEU A 203 6.27 11.53 -17.09
N LYS A 204 5.54 11.97 -16.09
CA LYS A 204 6.01 12.94 -15.10
C LYS A 204 6.80 12.25 -14.00
N ASP A 205 7.43 13.04 -13.12
CA ASP A 205 8.00 12.52 -11.88
C ASP A 205 6.94 11.81 -11.04
N LYS A 206 7.33 10.72 -10.40
CA LYS A 206 6.47 9.84 -9.56
C LYS A 206 5.38 9.06 -10.30
N GLU A 207 5.35 9.11 -11.63
CA GLU A 207 4.43 8.30 -12.42
C GLU A 207 5.05 6.95 -12.82
N TYR A 208 4.21 5.92 -12.87
CA TYR A 208 4.50 4.60 -13.40
C TYR A 208 3.23 4.02 -14.01
N PHE A 209 3.37 3.33 -15.16
CA PHE A 209 2.24 2.88 -15.95
C PHE A 209 2.41 1.44 -16.45
N ILE A 210 1.28 0.76 -16.61
CA ILE A 210 1.15 -0.50 -17.33
C ILE A 210 0.21 -0.26 -18.50
N TYR A 211 0.71 -0.24 -19.73
CA TYR A 211 -0.09 -0.02 -20.93
C TYR A 211 -0.20 -1.29 -21.76
N PRO A 212 -1.42 -1.73 -22.14
CA PRO A 212 -1.61 -2.90 -22.98
C PRO A 212 -1.33 -2.58 -24.44
N PHE A 213 -0.92 -3.61 -25.17
CA PHE A 213 -0.85 -3.57 -26.63
C PHE A 213 -1.33 -4.88 -27.26
N ASN A 214 -2.00 -4.76 -28.42
CA ASN A 214 -2.65 -5.85 -29.16
C ASN A 214 -3.54 -6.75 -28.27
N MET A 215 -4.16 -6.17 -27.24
CA MET A 215 -5.04 -6.88 -26.31
C MET A 215 -6.35 -7.24 -27.00
N LYS A 216 -6.77 -8.48 -26.91
CA LYS A 216 -8.06 -8.92 -27.44
C LYS A 216 -9.20 -8.49 -26.49
N ILE A 217 -10.20 -7.81 -27.03
CA ILE A 217 -11.43 -7.41 -26.32
C ILE A 217 -12.63 -7.80 -27.18
N GLY A 218 -13.35 -8.83 -26.80
CA GLY A 218 -14.44 -9.37 -27.62
C GLY A 218 -13.93 -9.83 -28.99
N ASN A 219 -14.47 -9.23 -30.07
CA ASN A 219 -14.05 -9.48 -31.46
C ASN A 219 -13.01 -8.46 -31.96
N ALA A 220 -12.72 -7.45 -31.16
CA ALA A 220 -11.76 -6.40 -31.49
C ALA A 220 -10.37 -6.66 -30.91
N VAL A 221 -9.40 -5.91 -31.43
CA VAL A 221 -8.03 -5.82 -30.89
C VAL A 221 -7.77 -4.37 -30.48
N LEU A 222 -7.50 -4.15 -29.20
CA LEU A 222 -6.96 -2.92 -28.69
C LEU A 222 -5.47 -2.86 -29.04
N LYS A 223 -5.14 -2.13 -30.11
CA LYS A 223 -3.76 -2.03 -30.62
C LYS A 223 -2.83 -1.40 -29.61
N THR A 224 -3.24 -0.26 -29.03
CA THR A 224 -2.57 0.41 -27.93
C THR A 224 -3.58 1.24 -27.13
N ALA A 225 -3.26 1.49 -25.87
CA ALA A 225 -3.96 2.44 -25.02
C ALA A 225 -2.99 3.16 -24.09
N LYS A 226 -3.20 4.46 -23.85
CA LYS A 226 -2.55 5.23 -22.79
C LYS A 226 -3.42 5.26 -21.53
N ALA A 227 -4.05 4.12 -21.25
CA ALA A 227 -4.81 3.82 -20.05
C ALA A 227 -4.37 2.49 -19.48
N GLN A 228 -4.40 2.36 -18.17
CA GLN A 228 -3.95 1.16 -17.47
C GLN A 228 -5.13 0.23 -17.24
N PRO A 229 -5.04 -1.07 -17.59
CA PRO A 229 -6.08 -2.03 -17.30
C PRO A 229 -6.20 -2.25 -15.79
N LEU A 230 -7.44 -2.27 -15.28
CA LEU A 230 -7.73 -2.45 -13.85
C LEU A 230 -8.33 -3.83 -13.59
N CYS A 231 -9.46 -4.13 -14.24
CA CYS A 231 -10.17 -5.40 -14.08
C CYS A 231 -11.17 -5.63 -15.21
N ILE A 232 -11.78 -6.83 -15.24
CA ILE A 232 -12.87 -7.19 -16.14
C ILE A 232 -14.08 -7.56 -15.28
N LEU A 233 -15.23 -6.94 -15.52
CA LEU A 233 -16.48 -7.26 -14.84
C LEU A 233 -17.35 -8.12 -15.77
N ASN A 234 -17.92 -9.17 -15.24
CA ASN A 234 -18.89 -10.02 -15.93
C ASN A 234 -18.41 -10.52 -17.31
N LYS A 235 -17.10 -10.61 -17.53
CA LYS A 235 -16.42 -11.05 -18.76
C LYS A 235 -16.54 -10.11 -19.96
N THR A 236 -17.32 -9.03 -19.88
CA THR A 236 -17.61 -8.11 -21.00
C THR A 236 -17.17 -6.68 -20.75
N ASP A 237 -17.09 -6.25 -19.50
CA ASP A 237 -16.85 -4.85 -19.15
C ASP A 237 -15.39 -4.67 -18.72
N TYR A 238 -14.57 -4.17 -19.63
CA TYR A 238 -13.14 -3.95 -19.41
C TYR A 238 -12.94 -2.58 -18.76
N VAL A 239 -12.49 -2.57 -17.51
CA VAL A 239 -12.25 -1.33 -16.75
C VAL A 239 -10.80 -0.94 -16.84
N PHE A 240 -10.58 0.28 -17.28
CA PHE A 240 -9.28 0.96 -17.35
C PHE A 240 -9.28 2.22 -16.50
N PHE A 241 -8.10 2.76 -16.25
CA PHE A 241 -7.97 4.06 -15.61
C PHE A 241 -6.92 4.94 -16.29
N SER A 242 -7.22 6.23 -16.37
CA SER A 242 -6.33 7.26 -16.88
C SER A 242 -6.81 8.64 -16.42
N ASP A 243 -5.86 9.56 -16.14
CA ASP A 243 -6.15 10.96 -15.85
C ASP A 243 -5.95 11.87 -17.09
N THR A 244 -5.62 11.26 -18.22
CA THR A 244 -5.42 11.95 -19.50
C THR A 244 -6.21 11.22 -20.59
N ASP A 245 -6.19 11.74 -21.82
CA ASP A 245 -6.77 11.06 -22.97
C ASP A 245 -6.21 9.62 -23.06
N PRO A 246 -7.04 8.58 -22.93
CA PRO A 246 -6.59 7.19 -22.98
C PRO A 246 -6.12 6.74 -24.36
N ASP A 247 -6.44 7.48 -25.44
CA ASP A 247 -6.00 7.23 -26.81
C ASP A 247 -6.16 5.75 -27.21
N TYR A 248 -7.40 5.24 -27.13
CA TYR A 248 -7.69 3.85 -27.48
C TYR A 248 -7.62 3.65 -29.00
N GLN A 249 -6.64 2.91 -29.48
CA GLN A 249 -6.51 2.49 -30.87
C GLN A 249 -7.13 1.10 -31.02
N ILE A 250 -8.37 1.05 -31.50
CA ILE A 250 -9.17 -0.17 -31.61
C ILE A 250 -9.34 -0.58 -33.06
N GLU A 251 -9.07 -1.86 -33.38
CA GLU A 251 -9.32 -2.48 -34.66
C GLU A 251 -10.39 -3.58 -34.51
N GLY A 252 -11.48 -3.47 -35.28
CA GLY A 252 -12.61 -4.37 -35.21
C GLY A 252 -13.76 -3.88 -34.37
N ASP A 253 -14.72 -4.75 -34.07
CA ASP A 253 -15.94 -4.46 -33.31
C ASP A 253 -15.86 -5.11 -31.93
N LEU A 254 -16.09 -4.35 -30.89
CA LEU A 254 -16.10 -4.83 -29.50
C LEU A 254 -17.23 -5.85 -29.24
N GLY A 255 -18.29 -5.88 -30.08
CA GLY A 255 -19.45 -6.73 -29.87
C GLY A 255 -20.20 -6.39 -28.59
N GLU A 256 -20.40 -7.38 -27.73
CA GLU A 256 -21.03 -7.18 -26.42
C GLU A 256 -20.07 -6.57 -25.36
N CYS A 257 -18.78 -6.50 -25.67
CA CYS A 257 -17.78 -5.94 -24.75
C CYS A 257 -17.79 -4.42 -24.80
N LYS A 258 -17.45 -3.81 -23.69
CA LYS A 258 -17.26 -2.35 -23.59
C LYS A 258 -16.03 -2.00 -22.76
N ILE A 259 -15.53 -0.79 -23.00
CA ILE A 259 -14.44 -0.20 -22.24
C ILE A 259 -15.03 0.88 -21.33
N ILE A 260 -14.69 0.78 -20.05
CA ILE A 260 -15.04 1.75 -19.01
C ILE A 260 -13.74 2.40 -18.55
N THR A 261 -13.69 3.72 -18.57
CA THR A 261 -12.51 4.45 -18.07
C THR A 261 -12.88 5.25 -16.83
N ILE A 262 -12.07 5.08 -15.77
CA ILE A 262 -12.21 5.83 -14.53
C ILE A 262 -10.93 6.63 -14.25
N SER A 263 -10.98 7.57 -13.31
CA SER A 263 -9.81 8.32 -12.88
C SER A 263 -8.81 7.43 -12.09
N SER A 264 -7.54 7.84 -12.00
CA SER A 264 -6.56 7.16 -11.14
C SER A 264 -6.96 7.18 -9.67
N SER A 265 -7.62 8.26 -9.22
CA SER A 265 -8.15 8.35 -7.85
C SER A 265 -9.28 7.35 -7.62
N ASP A 266 -10.20 7.20 -8.57
CA ASP A 266 -11.25 6.20 -8.48
C ASP A 266 -10.66 4.78 -8.51
N ALA A 267 -9.66 4.52 -9.34
CA ALA A 267 -9.00 3.21 -9.42
C ALA A 267 -8.33 2.79 -8.11
N LEU A 268 -7.73 3.73 -7.37
CA LEU A 268 -7.19 3.48 -6.03
C LEU A 268 -8.29 3.13 -5.02
N ASN A 269 -9.47 3.72 -5.18
CA ASN A 269 -10.63 3.53 -4.30
C ASN A 269 -11.61 2.46 -4.81
N ALA A 270 -11.32 1.83 -5.95
CA ALA A 270 -12.15 0.80 -6.56
C ALA A 270 -11.90 -0.58 -5.94
N TYR A 271 -12.98 -1.34 -5.77
CA TYR A 271 -13.00 -2.72 -5.29
C TYR A 271 -13.87 -3.55 -6.22
N LYS A 272 -13.30 -4.56 -6.84
CA LYS A 272 -14.09 -5.58 -7.54
C LYS A 272 -14.58 -6.59 -6.51
N ILE A 273 -15.88 -6.76 -6.43
CA ILE A 273 -16.51 -7.79 -5.59
C ILE A 273 -17.34 -8.72 -6.46
N HIS A 274 -17.52 -9.94 -6.01
CA HIS A 274 -18.39 -10.93 -6.64
C HIS A 274 -19.42 -11.42 -5.64
N THR A 275 -20.71 -11.33 -5.99
CA THR A 275 -21.83 -11.91 -5.25
C THR A 275 -22.66 -12.79 -6.18
N ASP A 276 -23.74 -12.32 -6.77
CA ASP A 276 -24.46 -12.94 -7.88
C ASP A 276 -23.80 -12.68 -9.25
N LYS A 277 -23.06 -11.59 -9.34
CA LYS A 277 -22.24 -11.15 -10.48
C LYS A 277 -21.10 -10.25 -9.98
N ASP A 278 -20.29 -9.74 -10.91
CA ASP A 278 -19.23 -8.81 -10.56
C ASP A 278 -19.76 -7.38 -10.45
N TYR A 279 -19.31 -6.68 -9.41
CA TYR A 279 -19.56 -5.27 -9.16
C TYR A 279 -18.25 -4.51 -8.93
N LEU A 280 -18.17 -3.29 -9.41
CA LEU A 280 -17.15 -2.33 -9.07
C LEU A 280 -17.71 -1.34 -8.06
N ILE A 281 -17.19 -1.37 -6.83
CA ILE A 281 -17.54 -0.41 -5.79
C ILE A 281 -16.40 0.57 -5.64
N ILE A 282 -16.70 1.86 -5.64
CA ILE A 282 -15.71 2.94 -5.45
C ILE A 282 -16.10 3.70 -4.18
N SER A 283 -15.18 3.70 -3.19
CA SER A 283 -15.38 4.39 -1.91
C SER A 283 -14.06 4.82 -1.29
N GLN A 284 -14.08 5.94 -0.57
CA GLN A 284 -12.95 6.34 0.29
C GLN A 284 -12.75 5.36 1.45
N ALA A 285 -13.83 4.77 1.96
CA ALA A 285 -13.78 3.66 2.88
C ALA A 285 -13.20 2.40 2.22
N ASN A 286 -12.77 1.45 3.03
CA ASN A 286 -12.34 0.15 2.55
C ASN A 286 -13.55 -0.78 2.40
N VAL A 287 -13.60 -1.53 1.30
CA VAL A 287 -14.65 -2.51 1.04
C VAL A 287 -14.12 -3.90 1.36
N VAL A 288 -14.84 -4.61 2.20
CA VAL A 288 -14.54 -6.00 2.56
C VAL A 288 -15.72 -6.88 2.16
N ASN A 289 -15.46 -7.80 1.24
CA ASN A 289 -16.43 -8.82 0.83
C ASN A 289 -16.16 -10.12 1.59
N THR A 290 -17.17 -10.63 2.24
CA THR A 290 -17.16 -11.93 2.92
C THR A 290 -18.14 -12.88 2.23
N ASP A 291 -18.18 -14.14 2.64
CA ASP A 291 -19.12 -15.12 2.07
C ASP A 291 -20.61 -14.74 2.25
N LYS A 292 -20.90 -13.81 3.17
CA LYS A 292 -22.29 -13.45 3.50
C LYS A 292 -22.60 -12.00 3.19
N ASP A 293 -21.70 -11.09 3.50
CA ASP A 293 -21.96 -9.65 3.55
C ASP A 293 -20.82 -8.85 2.92
N VAL A 294 -21.16 -7.69 2.43
CA VAL A 294 -20.20 -6.67 1.97
C VAL A 294 -20.22 -5.52 2.96
N TYR A 295 -19.04 -5.12 3.44
CA TYR A 295 -18.87 -4.08 4.45
C TYR A 295 -18.10 -2.89 3.91
N LEU A 296 -18.48 -1.69 4.37
CA LEU A 296 -17.61 -0.53 4.39
C LEU A 296 -16.89 -0.45 5.74
N ILE A 297 -15.58 -0.23 5.71
CA ILE A 297 -14.75 -0.08 6.92
C ILE A 297 -13.91 1.18 6.78
N GLY A 298 -13.97 2.07 7.78
CA GLY A 298 -13.18 3.29 7.78
C GLY A 298 -13.63 4.32 8.80
N LYS A 299 -12.95 5.45 8.78
CA LYS A 299 -13.31 6.62 9.59
C LYS A 299 -14.58 7.27 9.04
N ASP A 300 -14.65 7.42 7.73
CA ASP A 300 -15.83 7.89 7.01
C ASP A 300 -16.33 6.78 6.08
N ILE A 301 -17.56 6.37 6.30
CA ILE A 301 -18.26 5.31 5.57
C ILE A 301 -19.60 5.83 5.00
N SER A 302 -19.74 7.15 4.85
CA SER A 302 -21.00 7.79 4.49
C SER A 302 -21.43 7.58 3.04
N GLU A 303 -20.50 7.26 2.13
CA GLU A 303 -20.78 7.26 0.69
C GLU A 303 -19.97 6.19 -0.06
N TYR A 304 -20.61 5.62 -1.09
CA TYR A 304 -19.95 4.85 -2.15
C TYR A 304 -20.72 4.99 -3.47
N LYS A 305 -20.04 4.68 -4.57
CA LYS A 305 -20.69 4.51 -5.89
C LYS A 305 -20.37 3.13 -6.45
N SER A 306 -21.30 2.56 -7.21
CA SER A 306 -21.14 1.22 -7.79
C SER A 306 -21.58 1.13 -9.24
N TYR A 307 -20.95 0.19 -9.94
CA TYR A 307 -21.35 -0.27 -11.26
C TYR A 307 -21.15 -1.80 -11.36
N PRO A 308 -22.18 -2.56 -11.83
CA PRO A 308 -23.59 -2.18 -11.92
C PRO A 308 -24.14 -1.68 -10.56
N PRO A 309 -25.39 -1.18 -10.50
CA PRO A 309 -25.98 -0.76 -9.23
C PRO A 309 -25.94 -1.88 -8.18
N PHE A 310 -25.34 -1.58 -7.02
CA PHE A 310 -25.25 -2.45 -5.87
C PHE A 310 -25.87 -1.74 -4.68
N GLY A 311 -27.16 -1.88 -4.54
CA GLY A 311 -27.95 -1.30 -3.46
C GLY A 311 -27.99 -2.24 -2.26
N GLY A 312 -27.87 -1.66 -1.06
CA GLY A 312 -27.98 -2.34 0.21
C GLY A 312 -28.70 -1.47 1.22
N SER A 313 -28.07 -1.22 2.36
CA SER A 313 -28.64 -0.39 3.43
C SER A 313 -28.55 1.13 3.18
N TYR A 314 -27.86 1.56 2.12
CA TYR A 314 -27.67 2.96 1.75
C TYR A 314 -28.69 3.39 0.67
N PRO A 315 -29.40 4.50 0.82
CA PRO A 315 -30.28 5.00 -0.21
C PRO A 315 -29.49 5.48 -1.42
N GLU A 316 -30.04 5.19 -2.61
CA GLU A 316 -29.60 5.80 -3.87
C GLU A 316 -29.93 7.28 -3.86
N ILE A 317 -28.98 8.14 -4.21
CA ILE A 317 -29.16 9.60 -4.23
C ILE A 317 -29.02 10.21 -5.61
N SER A 318 -28.17 9.64 -6.48
CA SER A 318 -27.88 10.15 -7.82
C SER A 318 -27.25 9.12 -8.71
N LYS A 319 -27.02 9.53 -9.97
CA LYS A 319 -26.18 8.82 -10.94
C LYS A 319 -25.05 9.74 -11.40
N GLU A 320 -23.85 9.20 -11.48
CA GLU A 320 -22.66 9.85 -12.03
C GLU A 320 -22.14 9.00 -13.19
N ASP A 321 -22.39 9.44 -14.43
CA ASP A 321 -22.12 8.67 -15.63
C ASP A 321 -22.78 7.28 -15.55
N ILE A 322 -22.00 6.22 -15.52
CA ILE A 322 -22.52 4.84 -15.42
C ILE A 322 -22.72 4.38 -13.97
N PHE A 323 -22.23 5.15 -13.00
CA PHE A 323 -22.26 4.77 -11.58
C PHE A 323 -23.53 5.25 -10.87
N THR A 324 -24.06 4.40 -10.02
CA THR A 324 -25.09 4.77 -9.05
C THR A 324 -24.44 5.15 -7.73
N VAL A 325 -24.79 6.33 -7.19
CA VAL A 325 -24.23 6.87 -5.94
C VAL A 325 -25.18 6.59 -4.80
N TYR A 326 -24.62 6.08 -3.71
CA TYR A 326 -25.31 5.74 -2.47
C TYR A 326 -24.72 6.52 -1.31
N LYS A 327 -25.59 7.12 -0.48
CA LYS A 327 -25.15 7.93 0.64
C LYS A 327 -26.05 7.78 1.84
N LYS A 328 -25.45 7.74 3.02
CA LYS A 328 -26.13 7.67 4.31
C LYS A 328 -25.50 8.67 5.27
N GLU A 329 -26.32 9.33 6.08
CA GLU A 329 -25.79 10.17 7.16
C GLU A 329 -25.02 9.30 8.16
N SER A 330 -23.78 9.67 8.43
CA SER A 330 -22.95 9.04 9.43
C SER A 330 -22.75 9.99 10.60
N LYS A 331 -23.14 9.58 11.82
CA LYS A 331 -22.84 10.37 13.01
C LYS A 331 -21.38 10.24 13.37
N GLU A 332 -20.69 11.36 13.54
CA GLU A 332 -19.34 11.37 14.05
C GLU A 332 -19.32 10.89 15.52
N GLN A 333 -18.42 9.95 15.80
CA GLN A 333 -18.17 9.49 17.17
C GLN A 333 -16.81 10.02 17.60
N THR A 334 -16.78 10.86 18.63
CA THR A 334 -15.56 11.48 19.12
C THR A 334 -15.02 10.70 20.32
N VAL A 335 -13.78 10.30 20.22
CA VAL A 335 -12.98 9.76 21.34
C VAL A 335 -12.10 10.89 21.85
N LYS A 336 -12.14 11.17 23.13
CA LYS A 336 -11.27 12.17 23.75
C LYS A 336 -10.06 11.50 24.35
N VAL A 337 -8.88 12.09 24.15
CA VAL A 337 -7.63 11.64 24.73
C VAL A 337 -7.01 12.82 25.48
N GLU A 338 -6.94 12.70 26.78
CA GLU A 338 -6.26 13.68 27.65
C GLU A 338 -4.88 13.14 28.05
N CYS A 339 -3.85 13.98 27.93
CA CYS A 339 -2.49 13.62 28.26
C CYS A 339 -1.95 14.51 29.36
N LYS A 340 -1.33 13.91 30.37
CA LYS A 340 -0.62 14.62 31.42
C LYS A 340 0.83 14.15 31.46
N LYS A 341 1.78 15.09 31.44
CA LYS A 341 3.20 14.77 31.60
C LYS A 341 3.44 14.31 33.04
N THR A 342 4.19 13.23 33.21
CA THR A 342 4.64 12.65 34.49
C THR A 342 6.16 12.68 34.57
N GLU A 343 6.74 12.22 35.66
CA GLU A 343 8.19 12.08 35.81
C GLU A 343 8.78 11.04 34.86
N SER A 344 8.01 9.96 34.56
CA SER A 344 8.45 8.83 33.72
C SER A 344 7.97 8.88 32.28
N GLY A 345 7.13 9.88 31.90
CA GLY A 345 6.56 9.95 30.57
C GLY A 345 5.23 10.71 30.50
N TYR A 346 4.17 10.04 30.11
CA TYR A 346 2.82 10.60 29.96
C TYR A 346 1.76 9.62 30.46
N SER A 347 0.83 10.11 31.29
CA SER A 347 -0.42 9.42 31.60
C SER A 347 -1.47 9.83 30.56
N LEU A 348 -2.20 8.85 30.02
CA LEU A 348 -3.24 9.04 29.04
C LEU A 348 -4.58 8.63 29.65
N HIS A 349 -5.58 9.52 29.60
CA HIS A 349 -6.97 9.23 29.94
C HIS A 349 -7.82 9.25 28.68
N ILE A 350 -8.64 8.20 28.46
CA ILE A 350 -9.40 8.01 27.23
C ILE A 350 -10.88 7.91 27.55
N ASP A 351 -11.64 8.87 27.01
CA ASP A 351 -13.09 8.93 27.09
C ASP A 351 -13.72 8.39 25.81
N TYR A 352 -14.50 7.31 25.93
CA TYR A 352 -15.18 6.69 24.81
C TYR A 352 -16.61 7.18 24.63
N PRO A 353 -17.10 7.38 23.39
CA PRO A 353 -18.49 7.67 23.13
C PRO A 353 -19.38 6.48 23.56
N GLN A 354 -20.58 6.78 24.07
CA GLN A 354 -21.52 5.74 24.48
C GLN A 354 -22.73 5.68 23.53
N PRO A 355 -23.22 4.49 23.16
CA PRO A 355 -22.62 3.18 23.39
C PRO A 355 -21.50 2.87 22.42
N LEU A 356 -20.36 2.44 22.92
CA LEU A 356 -19.23 1.94 22.13
C LEU A 356 -19.41 0.44 21.95
N MET A 357 -20.07 0.01 20.90
CA MET A 357 -20.56 -1.36 20.89
C MET A 357 -19.67 -2.39 20.18
N THR A 358 -18.92 -2.08 19.15
CA THR A 358 -18.12 -3.10 18.44
C THR A 358 -17.07 -2.48 17.51
N ASP A 359 -16.98 -1.17 17.48
CA ASP A 359 -16.10 -0.48 16.56
C ASP A 359 -14.66 -0.49 17.06
N ASP A 360 -13.73 -0.58 16.15
CA ASP A 360 -12.32 -0.41 16.47
C ASP A 360 -12.02 1.04 16.83
N VAL A 361 -11.24 1.24 17.89
CA VAL A 361 -10.75 2.57 18.29
C VAL A 361 -9.24 2.61 18.12
N ILE A 362 -8.77 3.43 17.21
CA ILE A 362 -7.35 3.55 16.89
C ILE A 362 -6.76 4.75 17.62
N LEU A 363 -5.93 4.48 18.63
CA LEU A 363 -5.10 5.47 19.31
C LEU A 363 -3.87 5.78 18.44
N THR A 364 -3.51 7.04 18.37
CA THR A 364 -2.27 7.53 17.74
C THR A 364 -1.52 8.45 18.69
N LEU A 365 -0.26 8.13 18.94
CA LEU A 365 0.67 8.92 19.74
C LEU A 365 1.79 9.46 18.85
N ASP A 366 1.71 10.72 18.50
CA ASP A 366 2.70 11.41 17.68
C ASP A 366 3.82 11.91 18.59
N TYR A 367 5.00 11.33 18.51
CA TYR A 367 6.10 11.62 19.42
C TYR A 367 7.44 11.76 18.69
N ILE A 368 8.39 12.35 19.36
CA ILE A 368 9.82 12.33 19.00
C ILE A 368 10.60 11.73 20.16
N GLY A 369 11.52 10.86 19.84
CA GLY A 369 12.40 10.16 20.76
C GLY A 369 13.14 9.03 20.06
N ASP A 370 13.80 8.21 20.82
CA ASP A 370 14.39 6.98 20.32
C ASP A 370 13.28 5.90 20.17
N LYS A 371 12.70 5.49 21.28
CA LYS A 371 11.65 4.49 21.35
C LYS A 371 10.47 4.95 22.20
N GLY A 372 9.24 4.72 21.70
CA GLY A 372 8.01 4.87 22.46
C GLY A 372 7.56 3.53 22.99
N SER A 373 7.12 3.47 24.25
CA SER A 373 6.62 2.26 24.91
C SER A 373 5.31 2.55 25.61
N LEU A 374 4.26 1.81 25.29
CA LEU A 374 2.91 1.97 25.81
C LEU A 374 2.59 0.82 26.77
N TYR A 375 2.09 1.17 27.95
CA TYR A 375 1.78 0.25 29.03
C TYR A 375 0.30 0.31 29.41
N LEU A 376 -0.26 -0.84 29.71
CA LEU A 376 -1.52 -1.02 30.42
C LEU A 376 -1.18 -1.58 31.79
N GLU A 377 -1.37 -0.80 32.85
CA GLU A 377 -0.81 -1.07 34.16
C GLU A 377 0.73 -1.26 34.06
N ASP A 378 1.26 -2.42 34.46
CA ASP A 378 2.69 -2.74 34.36
C ASP A 378 3.05 -3.54 33.09
N ASP A 379 2.07 -3.90 32.27
CA ASP A 379 2.30 -4.71 31.07
C ASP A 379 2.62 -3.84 29.85
N LEU A 380 3.77 -4.09 29.19
CA LEU A 380 4.10 -3.52 27.90
C LEU A 380 3.14 -4.07 26.83
N ILE A 381 2.32 -3.22 26.23
CA ILE A 381 1.32 -3.62 25.22
C ILE A 381 1.69 -3.20 23.80
N MET A 382 2.62 -2.26 23.64
CA MET A 382 3.18 -1.84 22.36
C MET A 382 4.49 -1.09 22.59
N ASP A 383 5.49 -1.30 21.73
CA ASP A 383 6.67 -0.47 21.62
C ASP A 383 7.05 -0.25 20.16
N GLN A 384 7.72 0.85 19.86
CA GLN A 384 8.11 1.18 18.50
C GLN A 384 9.29 2.16 18.49
N TYR A 385 10.25 1.98 17.59
CA TYR A 385 11.21 3.05 17.30
C TYR A 385 10.52 4.21 16.59
N CYS A 386 10.83 5.44 17.02
CA CYS A 386 10.26 6.65 16.43
C CYS A 386 10.61 6.75 14.93
N ASN A 387 9.60 6.71 14.09
CA ASN A 387 9.71 6.87 12.64
C ASN A 387 8.87 8.05 12.11
N ALA A 388 8.47 8.96 13.00
CA ALA A 388 7.64 10.13 12.71
C ALA A 388 6.21 9.85 12.19
N ARG A 389 5.75 8.59 12.22
CA ARG A 389 4.34 8.23 11.92
C ARG A 389 3.48 8.00 13.16
N GLY A 390 4.10 8.15 14.33
CA GLY A 390 3.47 7.88 15.61
C GLY A 390 3.32 6.39 15.92
N LEU A 391 3.27 6.08 17.22
CA LEU A 391 2.88 4.77 17.71
C LEU A 391 1.36 4.67 17.64
N LYS A 392 0.87 3.55 17.10
CA LYS A 392 -0.57 3.31 16.98
C LYS A 392 -0.97 1.99 17.64
N LEU A 393 -2.17 1.97 18.19
CA LEU A 393 -2.76 0.80 18.82
C LEU A 393 -4.27 0.78 18.60
N ASN A 394 -4.82 -0.41 18.31
CA ASN A 394 -6.26 -0.62 18.37
C ASN A 394 -6.67 -0.93 19.81
N LEU A 395 -7.37 0.01 20.45
CA LEU A 395 -7.78 -0.08 21.85
C LEU A 395 -8.84 -1.17 22.08
N SER A 396 -9.63 -1.52 21.06
CA SER A 396 -10.59 -2.62 21.15
C SER A 396 -9.89 -3.96 21.43
N SER A 397 -8.68 -4.14 20.89
CA SER A 397 -7.86 -5.35 21.12
C SER A 397 -7.36 -5.50 22.57
N CYS A 398 -7.43 -4.42 23.35
CA CYS A 398 -7.00 -4.38 24.75
C CYS A 398 -8.18 -4.18 25.72
N GLY A 399 -9.44 -4.33 25.24
CA GLY A 399 -10.64 -4.22 26.09
C GLY A 399 -11.03 -2.78 26.42
N TYR A 400 -10.67 -1.80 25.58
CA TYR A 400 -10.99 -0.38 25.73
C TYR A 400 -10.50 0.24 27.05
N PRO A 401 -9.20 0.18 27.37
CA PRO A 401 -8.66 0.73 28.59
C PRO A 401 -8.85 2.26 28.64
N SER A 402 -9.33 2.78 29.78
CA SER A 402 -9.47 4.22 29.99
C SER A 402 -8.19 4.90 30.46
N GLU A 403 -7.23 4.14 30.97
CA GLU A 403 -5.95 4.64 31.47
C GLU A 403 -4.79 3.88 30.84
N LEU A 404 -3.78 4.62 30.35
CA LEU A 404 -2.55 4.07 29.80
C LEU A 404 -1.35 4.91 30.23
N GLU A 405 -0.16 4.32 30.29
CA GLU A 405 1.10 5.02 30.48
C GLU A 405 1.94 4.96 29.20
N PHE A 406 2.46 6.11 28.75
CA PHE A 406 3.34 6.19 27.59
C PHE A 406 4.71 6.73 27.98
N LYS A 407 5.75 5.94 27.75
CA LYS A 407 7.15 6.30 28.02
C LYS A 407 7.90 6.54 26.72
N ILE A 408 8.76 7.56 26.72
CA ILE A 408 9.60 7.88 25.57
C ILE A 408 11.05 7.80 26.00
N THR A 409 11.80 6.88 25.42
CA THR A 409 13.26 6.86 25.56
C THR A 409 13.84 8.04 24.76
N PRO A 410 14.71 8.87 25.34
CA PRO A 410 15.31 9.99 24.62
C PRO A 410 16.18 9.52 23.44
N LEU A 411 16.06 10.23 22.32
CA LEU A 411 17.01 10.15 21.20
C LEU A 411 18.13 11.17 21.44
N LYS A 412 19.38 10.75 21.41
CA LYS A 412 20.54 11.61 21.59
C LYS A 412 20.99 12.19 20.24
N GLU A 413 21.49 13.45 20.27
CA GLU A 413 21.92 14.15 19.05
C GLU A 413 23.12 13.47 18.36
N ASP A 414 23.99 12.80 19.11
CA ASP A 414 25.18 12.10 18.62
C ASP A 414 24.90 10.62 18.25
N GLU A 415 23.68 10.13 18.41
CA GLU A 415 23.30 8.77 18.04
C GLU A 415 23.19 8.65 16.51
N PRO A 416 23.87 7.69 15.88
CA PRO A 416 23.90 7.56 14.41
C PRO A 416 22.62 6.92 13.87
N VAL A 417 21.51 7.65 13.95
CA VAL A 417 20.19 7.19 13.50
C VAL A 417 19.77 7.89 12.21
N TYR A 418 19.42 7.11 11.19
CA TYR A 418 18.72 7.65 10.02
C TYR A 418 17.21 7.75 10.32
N ILE A 419 16.69 8.96 10.36
CA ILE A 419 15.26 9.24 10.56
C ILE A 419 14.80 10.32 9.57
N GLU A 420 13.60 10.16 9.00
CA GLU A 420 13.05 11.07 7.99
C GLU A 420 12.12 12.12 8.60
N THR A 421 12.60 12.80 9.64
CA THR A 421 11.90 13.92 10.28
C THR A 421 12.89 14.87 10.94
N ASP A 422 12.50 16.14 11.08
CA ASP A 422 13.27 17.10 11.86
C ASP A 422 13.12 16.81 13.36
N VAL A 423 14.24 16.66 14.04
CA VAL A 423 14.32 16.44 15.49
C VAL A 423 14.80 17.71 16.16
N LYS A 424 14.08 18.16 17.19
CA LYS A 424 14.50 19.27 18.05
C LYS A 424 15.05 18.71 19.35
N TYR A 425 16.33 18.93 19.59
CA TYR A 425 17.01 18.53 20.81
C TYR A 425 16.93 19.64 21.86
N ASP A 426 16.91 19.28 23.12
CA ASP A 426 16.98 20.18 24.25
C ASP A 426 18.43 20.60 24.56
N GLU A 427 18.62 21.33 25.69
CA GLU A 427 19.94 21.77 26.16
C GLU A 427 20.88 20.62 26.57
N ASN A 428 20.31 19.44 26.88
CA ASN A 428 21.06 18.23 27.20
C ASN A 428 21.37 17.40 25.94
N LYS A 429 21.03 17.90 24.74
CA LYS A 429 21.15 17.20 23.45
C LYS A 429 20.32 15.93 23.38
N GLU A 430 19.15 15.95 24.01
CA GLU A 430 18.19 14.86 24.03
C GLU A 430 16.84 15.31 23.45
N ALA A 431 16.13 14.37 22.80
CA ALA A 431 14.79 14.59 22.29
C ALA A 431 13.85 13.51 22.82
N ALA A 432 12.89 13.89 23.66
CA ALA A 432 11.84 13.02 24.19
C ALA A 432 10.57 13.83 24.47
N TYR A 433 9.66 13.91 23.49
CA TYR A 433 8.43 14.66 23.68
C TYR A 433 7.27 14.13 22.85
N LEU A 434 6.07 14.20 23.43
CA LEU A 434 4.81 13.92 22.75
C LEU A 434 4.37 15.19 22.01
N LYS A 435 4.12 15.09 20.70
CA LYS A 435 3.60 16.18 19.86
C LYS A 435 2.08 16.24 19.94
N ASN A 436 1.43 15.09 19.85
CA ASN A 436 -0.02 14.98 19.85
C ASN A 436 -0.44 13.56 20.28
N ALA A 437 -1.64 13.46 20.85
CA ALA A 437 -2.30 12.20 21.12
C ALA A 437 -3.77 12.33 20.76
N PHE A 438 -4.26 11.42 19.95
CA PHE A 438 -5.66 11.39 19.54
C PHE A 438 -6.11 9.97 19.24
N ALA A 439 -7.42 9.76 19.27
CA ALA A 439 -8.01 8.50 18.83
C ALA A 439 -9.21 8.76 17.93
N TYR A 440 -9.54 7.77 17.09
CA TYR A 440 -10.72 7.82 16.25
C TYR A 440 -11.39 6.44 16.19
N VAL A 441 -12.70 6.46 15.93
CA VAL A 441 -13.49 5.25 15.73
C VAL A 441 -13.36 4.81 14.27
N GLN A 442 -12.99 3.55 14.05
CA GLN A 442 -13.04 2.89 12.75
C GLN A 442 -14.36 2.13 12.66
N LYS A 443 -15.29 2.68 11.92
CA LYS A 443 -16.64 2.13 11.76
C LYS A 443 -16.65 0.95 10.80
N LYS A 444 -17.61 0.05 10.98
CA LYS A 444 -17.91 -1.06 10.08
C LYS A 444 -19.40 -1.16 9.85
N GLU A 445 -19.85 -1.03 8.60
CA GLU A 445 -21.26 -1.15 8.22
C GLU A 445 -21.46 -2.06 7.02
N ILE A 446 -22.56 -2.80 6.98
CA ILE A 446 -22.99 -3.61 5.84
C ILE A 446 -23.61 -2.69 4.78
N ILE A 447 -23.24 -2.90 3.53
CA ILE A 447 -23.84 -2.24 2.35
C ILE A 447 -24.61 -3.20 1.48
#